data_7e673dba750b07d39a41aa13c14ec1c4
#
_entry.id   7e673dba750b07d39a41aa13c14ec1c4
#
_cell.length_a   1.000
_cell.length_b   1.000
_cell.length_c   1.000
_cell.angle_alpha   90.00
_cell.angle_beta   90.00
_cell.angle_gamma   90.00
#
_symmetry.space_group_name_H-M   'P 1'
#
loop_
_entity.id
_entity.type
_entity.pdbx_description
1 polymer ?
#
loop_
_entity_poly.entity_id
_entity_poly.type
_entity_poly.pdbx_seq_one_letter_code
_entity_poly.pdbx_strand_id
1 'polypeptide(L)'
;MTPPFLAESEEELKSFLMKVKEQSEKVGLKLNIQKTKIMASGPITSRQIDGETMETVRDFIFWSPKSLQMMTATMKLKDTWLLGSKVMTNLDSILKSRDITLPTKVHLVKAMVFPVVMYGCESWTLKKVECQRIDAFELWCWRRLLRVPWTAKRSNQSILKEINPGCSWEGQMLKLKLQYFGHPIRRVNSLEKTLMLGGIGGRRRRGRQRMRWLDGITDLMDMSLSKLQELVMDREA
;
A
#
# COMPACT_ATOMS: atom_id res chain seq x y z
N MET A 1 -5.12 -5.81 17.83
CA MET A 1 -5.59 -5.77 16.45
C MET A 1 -5.48 -7.17 15.90
N THR A 2 -6.61 -7.80 15.59
CA THR A 2 -6.60 -9.18 15.10
C THR A 2 -6.25 -9.21 13.62
N PRO A 3 -5.28 -10.03 13.19
CA PRO A 3 -4.98 -10.21 11.77
C PRO A 3 -6.18 -10.85 11.04
N PRO A 4 -6.31 -10.66 9.73
CA PRO A 4 -7.31 -11.38 8.94
C PRO A 4 -6.97 -12.87 8.92
N PHE A 5 -7.98 -13.70 9.14
CA PHE A 5 -7.87 -15.15 9.00
C PHE A 5 -8.39 -15.54 7.63
N LEU A 6 -7.65 -16.39 6.94
CA LEU A 6 -8.02 -16.95 5.63
C LEU A 6 -8.27 -18.44 5.83
N ALA A 7 -9.38 -18.93 5.28
CA ALA A 7 -9.74 -20.34 5.30
C ALA A 7 -10.31 -20.74 3.92
N GLU A 8 -10.11 -21.97 3.53
CA GLU A 8 -10.62 -22.50 2.25
C GLU A 8 -12.06 -23.01 2.37
N SER A 9 -12.48 -23.31 3.61
CA SER A 9 -13.85 -23.80 3.92
C SER A 9 -14.49 -23.05 5.09
N GLU A 10 -15.81 -23.10 5.14
CA GLU A 10 -16.60 -22.52 6.22
C GLU A 10 -16.33 -23.21 7.58
N GLU A 11 -16.12 -24.50 7.57
CA GLU A 11 -15.84 -25.32 8.75
C GLU A 11 -14.47 -24.97 9.33
N GLU A 12 -13.48 -24.80 8.47
CA GLU A 12 -12.13 -24.37 8.86
C GLU A 12 -12.17 -22.97 9.48
N LEU A 13 -12.89 -22.03 8.88
CA LEU A 13 -13.05 -20.68 9.40
C LEU A 13 -13.68 -20.70 10.80
N LYS A 14 -14.71 -21.50 11.02
CA LYS A 14 -15.32 -21.69 12.34
C LYS A 14 -14.33 -22.23 13.36
N SER A 15 -13.58 -23.27 12.99
CA SER A 15 -12.55 -23.86 13.86
C SER A 15 -11.51 -22.81 14.27
N PHE A 16 -11.03 -21.99 13.34
CA PHE A 16 -10.10 -20.90 13.65
C PHE A 16 -10.71 -19.87 14.59
N LEU A 17 -11.93 -19.43 14.34
CA LEU A 17 -12.59 -18.44 15.18
C LEU A 17 -12.84 -18.95 16.61
N MET A 18 -13.22 -20.22 16.77
CA MET A 18 -13.39 -20.85 18.09
C MET A 18 -12.05 -20.93 18.83
N LYS A 19 -10.96 -21.32 18.16
CA LYS A 19 -9.61 -21.32 18.76
C LYS A 19 -9.18 -19.91 19.18
N VAL A 20 -9.41 -18.90 18.35
CA VAL A 20 -9.08 -17.50 18.68
C VAL A 20 -9.89 -17.04 19.89
N LYS A 21 -11.19 -17.34 19.92
CA LYS A 21 -12.04 -17.03 21.06
C LYS A 21 -11.51 -17.65 22.34
N GLU A 22 -11.28 -18.95 22.35
CA GLU A 22 -10.75 -19.68 23.50
C GLU A 22 -9.42 -19.12 24.01
N GLN A 23 -8.49 -18.85 23.10
CA GLN A 23 -7.18 -18.29 23.46
C GLN A 23 -7.28 -16.84 23.95
N SER A 24 -8.16 -16.04 23.37
CA SER A 24 -8.38 -14.67 23.82
C SER A 24 -9.02 -14.60 25.20
N GLU A 25 -9.96 -15.50 25.50
CA GLU A 25 -10.60 -15.60 26.81
C GLU A 25 -9.60 -15.99 27.93
N LYS A 26 -8.63 -16.86 27.63
CA LYS A 26 -7.54 -17.23 28.58
C LYS A 26 -6.69 -16.03 29.00
N VAL A 27 -6.56 -15.01 28.17
CA VAL A 27 -5.84 -13.77 28.48
C VAL A 27 -6.76 -12.62 28.88
N GLY A 28 -8.05 -12.92 29.17
CA GLY A 28 -9.03 -11.92 29.61
C GLY A 28 -9.59 -11.02 28.51
N LEU A 29 -9.36 -11.33 27.24
CA LEU A 29 -9.88 -10.59 26.09
C LEU A 29 -11.13 -11.27 25.55
N LYS A 30 -12.18 -10.49 25.27
CA LYS A 30 -13.41 -10.98 24.62
C LYS A 30 -13.44 -10.61 23.14
N LEU A 31 -13.78 -11.59 22.31
CA LEU A 31 -13.99 -11.35 20.88
C LEU A 31 -15.22 -10.45 20.67
N ASN A 32 -15.04 -9.34 19.96
CA ASN A 32 -16.15 -8.45 19.64
C ASN A 32 -16.81 -8.89 18.33
N ILE A 33 -17.91 -9.61 18.42
CA ILE A 33 -18.63 -10.19 17.27
C ILE A 33 -19.20 -9.12 16.35
N GLN A 34 -19.68 -8.00 16.89
CA GLN A 34 -20.20 -6.89 16.07
C GLN A 34 -19.14 -6.23 15.19
N LYS A 35 -17.88 -6.25 15.62
CA LYS A 35 -16.73 -5.73 14.84
C LYS A 35 -16.06 -6.80 13.98
N THR A 36 -16.42 -8.06 14.18
CA THR A 36 -15.90 -9.19 13.39
C THR A 36 -16.79 -9.36 12.15
N LYS A 37 -16.20 -9.35 10.99
CA LYS A 37 -16.90 -9.45 9.70
C LYS A 37 -16.36 -10.61 8.90
N ILE A 38 -17.25 -11.30 8.18
CA ILE A 38 -16.88 -12.40 7.29
C ILE A 38 -16.96 -11.92 5.85
N MET A 39 -15.96 -12.26 5.06
CA MET A 39 -15.97 -12.08 3.63
C MET A 39 -15.76 -13.43 2.94
N ALA A 40 -16.59 -13.75 1.97
CA ALA A 40 -16.44 -14.97 1.19
C ALA A 40 -16.64 -14.70 -0.30
N SER A 41 -16.02 -15.54 -1.11
CA SER A 41 -16.17 -15.53 -2.56
C SER A 41 -17.43 -16.27 -3.06
N GLY A 42 -18.12 -17.00 -2.16
CA GLY A 42 -19.33 -17.77 -2.45
C GLY A 42 -20.42 -17.57 -1.40
N PRO A 43 -21.59 -18.23 -1.58
CA PRO A 43 -22.66 -18.17 -0.60
C PRO A 43 -22.24 -18.86 0.71
N ILE A 44 -22.43 -18.18 1.83
CA ILE A 44 -22.19 -18.71 3.17
C ILE A 44 -23.52 -19.17 3.76
N THR A 45 -23.58 -20.41 4.21
CA THR A 45 -24.78 -21.01 4.79
C THR A 45 -24.91 -20.77 6.28
N SER A 46 -23.80 -20.65 7.01
CA SER A 46 -23.82 -20.51 8.46
C SER A 46 -23.07 -19.24 8.89
N ARG A 47 -23.85 -18.30 9.43
CA ARG A 47 -23.37 -16.98 9.89
C ARG A 47 -23.33 -16.85 11.41
N GLN A 48 -23.55 -17.96 12.13
CA GLN A 48 -23.69 -17.92 13.58
C GLN A 48 -22.48 -18.52 14.28
N ILE A 49 -21.98 -17.80 15.27
CA ILE A 49 -21.04 -18.31 16.27
C ILE A 49 -21.65 -18.04 17.63
N ASP A 50 -21.82 -19.09 18.44
CA ASP A 50 -22.44 -19.03 19.78
C ASP A 50 -23.81 -18.34 19.82
N GLY A 51 -24.64 -18.53 18.79
CA GLY A 51 -25.96 -17.92 18.69
C GLY A 51 -25.96 -16.46 18.20
N GLU A 52 -24.85 -15.82 18.06
CA GLU A 52 -24.76 -14.47 17.50
C GLU A 52 -24.48 -14.52 15.99
N THR A 53 -25.21 -13.70 15.24
CA THR A 53 -25.08 -13.62 13.78
C THR A 53 -23.99 -12.62 13.39
N MET A 54 -22.99 -13.06 12.62
CA MET A 54 -21.95 -12.19 12.09
C MET A 54 -22.40 -11.54 10.78
N GLU A 55 -21.98 -10.29 10.58
CA GLU A 55 -22.21 -9.56 9.36
C GLU A 55 -21.31 -10.08 8.23
N THR A 56 -21.94 -10.46 7.10
CA THR A 56 -21.24 -10.81 5.88
C THR A 56 -21.08 -9.55 5.03
N VAL A 57 -19.85 -9.22 4.67
CA VAL A 57 -19.54 -8.04 3.86
C VAL A 57 -18.94 -8.45 2.52
N ARG A 58 -19.27 -7.71 1.46
CA ARG A 58 -18.70 -7.91 0.14
C ARG A 58 -17.34 -7.21 0.00
N ASP A 59 -17.16 -6.12 0.72
CA ASP A 59 -15.96 -5.31 0.74
C ASP A 59 -15.52 -5.09 2.17
N PHE A 60 -14.25 -5.29 2.43
CA PHE A 60 -13.65 -5.07 3.74
C PHE A 60 -12.52 -4.04 3.63
N ILE A 61 -12.59 -3.01 4.46
CA ILE A 61 -11.53 -2.01 4.57
C ILE A 61 -10.56 -2.46 5.65
N PHE A 62 -9.48 -3.11 5.25
CA PHE A 62 -8.38 -3.46 6.14
C PHE A 62 -7.31 -2.38 6.09
N TRP A 63 -7.39 -1.38 6.96
CA TRP A 63 -6.42 -0.28 7.06
C TRP A 63 -6.07 0.44 5.75
N SER A 64 -6.73 0.12 4.67
CA SER A 64 -6.54 0.71 3.36
C SER A 64 -7.89 0.83 2.66
N PRO A 65 -8.13 1.87 1.89
CA PRO A 65 -9.35 1.98 1.12
C PRO A 65 -9.50 0.73 0.22
N LYS A 66 -10.51 -0.07 0.50
CA LYS A 66 -11.01 -1.20 -0.32
C LYS A 66 -9.91 -2.15 -0.87
N SER A 67 -9.23 -2.89 0.00
CA SER A 67 -8.02 -3.62 -0.38
C SER A 67 -8.21 -4.99 -1.04
N LEU A 68 -9.38 -5.59 -1.04
CA LEU A 68 -9.55 -6.97 -1.55
C LEU A 68 -10.32 -7.10 -2.87
N GLN A 69 -10.98 -6.08 -3.35
CA GLN A 69 -11.46 -6.10 -4.72
C GLN A 69 -10.28 -5.84 -5.65
N MET A 70 -10.22 -6.48 -6.84
CA MET A 70 -9.24 -6.26 -7.91
C MET A 70 -9.26 -4.81 -8.41
N MET A 71 -8.96 -3.86 -7.51
CA MET A 71 -8.87 -2.45 -7.87
C MET A 71 -7.60 -2.23 -8.67
N THR A 72 -7.74 -1.54 -9.79
CA THR A 72 -6.57 -1.09 -10.56
C THR A 72 -5.73 -0.15 -9.70
N ALA A 73 -4.41 -0.11 -9.92
CA ALA A 73 -3.52 0.83 -9.24
C ALA A 73 -4.03 2.27 -9.34
N THR A 74 -4.66 2.64 -10.44
CA THR A 74 -5.28 3.95 -10.67
C THR A 74 -6.40 4.29 -9.67
N MET A 75 -7.23 3.32 -9.30
CA MET A 75 -8.31 3.54 -8.31
C MET A 75 -7.72 3.69 -6.90
N LYS A 76 -6.75 2.84 -6.55
CA LYS A 76 -6.03 2.94 -5.27
C LYS A 76 -5.35 4.31 -5.12
N LEU A 77 -4.68 4.78 -6.17
CA LEU A 77 -4.05 6.12 -6.18
C LEU A 77 -5.05 7.25 -5.93
N LYS A 78 -6.23 7.23 -6.57
CA LYS A 78 -7.24 8.27 -6.34
C LYS A 78 -7.68 8.34 -4.88
N ASP A 79 -7.93 7.19 -4.26
CA ASP A 79 -8.38 7.12 -2.87
C ASP A 79 -7.27 7.59 -1.89
N THR A 80 -6.03 7.16 -2.12
CA THR A 80 -4.89 7.59 -1.29
C THR A 80 -4.59 9.08 -1.45
N TRP A 81 -4.77 9.65 -2.64
CA TRP A 81 -4.63 11.10 -2.85
C TRP A 81 -5.71 11.89 -2.14
N LEU A 82 -6.95 11.41 -2.16
CA LEU A 82 -8.03 12.04 -1.42
C LEU A 82 -7.72 12.07 0.08
N LEU A 83 -7.20 10.98 0.62
CA LEU A 83 -6.76 10.93 2.01
C LEU A 83 -5.56 11.84 2.27
N GLY A 84 -4.54 11.79 1.41
CA GLY A 84 -3.36 12.67 1.52
C GLY A 84 -3.72 14.14 1.43
N SER A 85 -4.66 14.52 0.55
CA SER A 85 -5.13 15.91 0.45
C SER A 85 -5.91 16.36 1.68
N LYS A 86 -6.68 15.47 2.32
CA LYS A 86 -7.34 15.75 3.61
C LYS A 86 -6.31 15.99 4.71
N VAL A 87 -5.27 15.14 4.80
CA VAL A 87 -4.18 15.32 5.77
C VAL A 87 -3.47 16.65 5.54
N MET A 88 -3.12 16.99 4.29
CA MET A 88 -2.53 18.30 3.94
C MET A 88 -3.44 19.46 4.34
N THR A 89 -4.74 19.32 4.23
CA THR A 89 -5.70 20.35 4.64
C THR A 89 -5.74 20.50 6.15
N ASN A 90 -5.70 19.40 6.89
CA ASN A 90 -5.64 19.43 8.37
C ASN A 90 -4.35 20.06 8.89
N LEU A 91 -3.25 19.95 8.14
CA LEU A 91 -1.97 20.58 8.47
C LEU A 91 -1.91 22.09 8.10
N ASP A 92 -2.90 22.63 7.43
CA ASP A 92 -2.88 23.97 6.86
C ASP A 92 -2.60 25.06 7.90
N SER A 93 -3.14 24.96 9.12
CA SER A 93 -2.89 25.87 10.22
C SER A 93 -1.41 25.89 10.63
N ILE A 94 -0.80 24.72 10.75
CA ILE A 94 0.60 24.54 11.11
C ILE A 94 1.51 25.02 9.98
N LEU A 95 1.18 24.65 8.73
CA LEU A 95 1.94 25.06 7.56
C LEU A 95 1.88 26.58 7.31
N LYS A 96 0.81 27.26 7.79
CA LYS A 96 0.65 28.72 7.74
C LYS A 96 1.43 29.47 8.81
N SER A 97 1.78 28.83 9.93
CA SER A 97 2.54 29.48 10.99
C SER A 97 3.88 30.02 10.47
N ARG A 98 4.25 31.23 10.92
CA ARG A 98 5.57 31.86 10.63
C ARG A 98 6.65 31.38 11.59
N ASP A 99 6.27 30.88 12.76
CA ASP A 99 7.18 30.46 13.80
C ASP A 99 7.86 29.11 13.50
N ILE A 100 7.31 28.36 12.54
CA ILE A 100 7.81 27.05 12.17
C ILE A 100 8.71 27.16 10.94
N THR A 101 9.94 26.66 11.05
CA THR A 101 10.94 26.72 9.98
C THR A 101 10.55 25.84 8.78
N LEU A 102 11.03 26.18 7.60
CA LEU A 102 10.75 25.41 6.37
C LEU A 102 11.20 23.94 6.48
N PRO A 103 12.40 23.60 6.98
CA PRO A 103 12.80 22.20 7.16
C PRO A 103 11.85 21.41 8.06
N THR A 104 11.37 22.02 9.15
CA THR A 104 10.39 21.39 10.06
C THR A 104 9.07 21.11 9.35
N LYS A 105 8.57 22.06 8.54
CA LYS A 105 7.37 21.86 7.72
C LYS A 105 7.54 20.73 6.71
N VAL A 106 8.69 20.67 6.05
CA VAL A 106 9.02 19.58 5.10
C VAL A 106 9.04 18.25 5.82
N HIS A 107 9.67 18.18 6.98
CA HIS A 107 9.68 16.96 7.81
C HIS A 107 8.27 16.54 8.21
N LEU A 108 7.43 17.47 8.62
CA LEU A 108 6.04 17.23 9.01
C LEU A 108 5.23 16.64 7.85
N VAL A 109 5.34 17.21 6.65
CA VAL A 109 4.67 16.67 5.45
C VAL A 109 5.16 15.25 5.15
N LYS A 110 6.47 15.00 5.24
CA LYS A 110 7.03 13.66 5.06
C LYS A 110 6.53 12.66 6.11
N ALA A 111 6.43 13.06 7.36
CA ALA A 111 6.01 12.19 8.45
C ALA A 111 4.50 11.90 8.46
N MET A 112 3.66 12.85 8.01
CA MET A 112 2.21 12.74 8.13
C MET A 112 1.51 12.39 6.81
N VAL A 113 1.98 12.92 5.68
CA VAL A 113 1.30 12.74 4.37
C VAL A 113 1.84 11.52 3.65
N PHE A 114 3.16 11.32 3.62
CA PHE A 114 3.79 10.22 2.89
C PHE A 114 3.31 8.84 3.33
N PRO A 115 3.25 8.50 4.63
CA PRO A 115 2.79 7.18 5.05
C PRO A 115 1.34 6.90 4.63
N VAL A 116 0.50 7.92 4.58
CA VAL A 116 -0.91 7.78 4.15
C VAL A 116 -1.01 7.51 2.65
N VAL A 117 -0.25 8.25 1.86
CA VAL A 117 -0.27 8.12 0.38
C VAL A 117 0.42 6.87 -0.10
N MET A 118 1.52 6.48 0.56
CA MET A 118 2.33 5.33 0.16
C MET A 118 1.92 4.02 0.82
N TYR A 119 0.89 4.01 1.65
CA TYR A 119 0.47 2.81 2.34
C TYR A 119 0.13 1.67 1.35
N GLY A 120 0.82 0.53 1.50
CA GLY A 120 0.65 -0.65 0.65
C GLY A 120 1.15 -0.48 -0.80
N CYS A 121 1.91 0.58 -1.09
CA CYS A 121 2.42 0.86 -2.45
C CYS A 121 3.39 -0.21 -2.97
N GLU A 122 4.00 -0.98 -2.08
CA GLU A 122 4.86 -2.10 -2.43
C GLU A 122 4.13 -3.15 -3.27
N SER A 123 2.82 -3.34 -3.05
CA SER A 123 1.99 -4.28 -3.81
C SER A 123 1.47 -3.73 -5.14
N TRP A 124 1.63 -2.44 -5.42
CA TRP A 124 1.01 -1.82 -6.60
C TRP A 124 1.79 -2.13 -7.88
N THR A 125 1.08 -2.47 -8.94
CA THR A 125 1.63 -2.52 -10.29
C THR A 125 1.48 -1.14 -10.91
N LEU A 126 2.55 -0.34 -10.90
CA LEU A 126 2.53 1.04 -11.37
C LEU A 126 2.94 1.11 -12.84
N LYS A 127 2.16 1.85 -13.62
CA LYS A 127 2.49 2.23 -14.99
C LYS A 127 3.16 3.61 -14.98
N LYS A 128 3.92 3.92 -16.02
CA LYS A 128 4.58 5.23 -16.18
C LYS A 128 3.65 6.43 -16.00
N VAL A 129 2.41 6.31 -16.48
CA VAL A 129 1.39 7.36 -16.31
C VAL A 129 1.00 7.55 -14.83
N GLU A 130 1.04 6.49 -14.04
CA GLU A 130 0.72 6.54 -12.61
C GLU A 130 1.87 7.16 -11.82
N CYS A 131 3.12 6.89 -12.20
CA CYS A 131 4.30 7.56 -11.64
C CYS A 131 4.22 9.09 -11.89
N GLN A 132 3.91 9.52 -13.12
CA GLN A 132 3.72 10.95 -13.42
C GLN A 132 2.63 11.61 -12.56
N ARG A 133 1.58 10.88 -12.23
CA ARG A 133 0.53 11.38 -11.33
C ARG A 133 1.02 11.51 -9.90
N ILE A 134 1.85 10.57 -9.43
CA ILE A 134 2.47 10.62 -8.11
C ILE A 134 3.36 11.86 -7.99
N ASP A 135 4.19 12.12 -8.99
CA ASP A 135 5.03 13.31 -9.05
C ASP A 135 4.19 14.61 -9.06
N ALA A 136 3.09 14.61 -9.80
CA ALA A 136 2.18 15.76 -9.81
C ALA A 136 1.54 16.02 -8.43
N PHE A 137 1.20 14.96 -7.69
CA PHE A 137 0.68 15.09 -6.33
C PHE A 137 1.76 15.54 -5.33
N GLU A 138 2.98 15.02 -5.46
CA GLU A 138 4.13 15.48 -4.69
C GLU A 138 4.34 16.99 -4.87
N LEU A 139 4.41 17.45 -6.11
CA LEU A 139 4.54 18.87 -6.44
C LEU A 139 3.38 19.70 -5.89
N TRP A 140 2.15 19.18 -5.91
CA TRP A 140 1.01 19.85 -5.31
C TRP A 140 1.19 20.03 -3.80
N CYS A 141 1.69 19.03 -3.08
CA CYS A 141 2.01 19.12 -1.66
C CYS A 141 3.04 20.22 -1.39
N TRP A 142 4.13 20.24 -2.18
CA TRP A 142 5.21 21.22 -2.00
C TRP A 142 4.76 22.63 -2.35
N ARG A 143 3.98 22.82 -3.41
CA ARG A 143 3.40 24.12 -3.76
C ARG A 143 2.50 24.65 -2.64
N ARG A 144 1.67 23.79 -2.07
CA ARG A 144 0.80 24.14 -0.95
C ARG A 144 1.60 24.53 0.30
N LEU A 145 2.66 23.79 0.61
CA LEU A 145 3.58 24.10 1.72
C LEU A 145 4.25 25.47 1.54
N LEU A 146 4.75 25.76 0.33
CA LEU A 146 5.38 27.05 0.00
C LEU A 146 4.37 28.19 -0.27
N ARG A 147 3.07 27.89 -0.26
CA ARG A 147 1.99 28.83 -0.63
C ARG A 147 2.15 29.46 -2.02
N VAL A 148 2.68 28.68 -2.94
CA VAL A 148 2.83 29.12 -4.34
C VAL A 148 1.54 28.81 -5.07
N PRO A 149 0.73 29.82 -5.47
CA PRO A 149 -0.49 29.58 -6.22
C PRO A 149 -0.16 28.99 -7.59
N TRP A 150 -1.10 28.24 -8.14
CA TRP A 150 -0.91 27.63 -9.47
C TRP A 150 -0.68 28.67 -10.57
N THR A 151 -1.22 29.87 -10.40
CA THR A 151 -1.06 31.00 -11.32
C THR A 151 0.34 31.62 -11.28
N ALA A 152 1.13 31.39 -10.22
CA ALA A 152 2.50 31.83 -10.18
C ALA A 152 3.33 31.01 -11.16
N LYS A 153 3.93 31.63 -12.15
CA LYS A 153 4.77 31.00 -13.19
C LYS A 153 6.10 30.46 -12.66
N ARG A 154 6.08 29.83 -11.45
CA ARG A 154 7.27 29.18 -10.87
C ARG A 154 7.44 27.77 -11.44
N SER A 155 8.67 27.46 -11.91
CA SER A 155 8.98 26.14 -12.43
C SER A 155 8.98 25.08 -11.30
N ASN A 156 8.66 23.83 -11.65
CA ASN A 156 8.70 22.71 -10.72
C ASN A 156 10.10 22.48 -10.16
N GLN A 157 11.14 22.66 -10.99
CA GLN A 157 12.53 22.54 -10.57
C GLN A 157 12.92 23.57 -9.49
N SER A 158 12.42 24.82 -9.62
CA SER A 158 12.64 25.86 -8.61
C SER A 158 12.03 25.48 -7.27
N ILE A 159 10.84 24.86 -7.29
CA ILE A 159 10.17 24.40 -6.07
C ILE A 159 10.91 23.23 -5.41
N LEU A 160 11.31 22.24 -6.20
CA LEU A 160 12.06 21.10 -5.69
C LEU A 160 13.45 21.50 -5.16
N LYS A 161 14.10 22.47 -5.79
CA LYS A 161 15.40 23.01 -5.33
C LYS A 161 15.25 23.71 -3.98
N GLU A 162 14.19 24.46 -3.76
CA GLU A 162 13.93 25.17 -2.49
C GLU A 162 13.57 24.20 -1.36
N ILE A 163 12.73 23.21 -1.64
CA ILE A 163 12.30 22.18 -0.68
C ILE A 163 13.45 21.23 -0.34
N ASN A 164 14.26 20.89 -1.34
CA ASN A 164 15.32 19.89 -1.26
C ASN A 164 14.84 18.59 -0.56
N PRO A 165 13.88 17.86 -1.16
CA PRO A 165 13.23 16.72 -0.50
C PRO A 165 14.18 15.53 -0.25
N GLY A 166 15.38 15.54 -0.81
CA GLY A 166 16.38 14.47 -0.73
C GLY A 166 16.06 13.30 -1.65
N CYS A 167 14.84 12.78 -1.62
CA CYS A 167 14.39 11.69 -2.49
C CYS A 167 12.96 11.97 -2.97
N SER A 168 12.68 11.69 -4.25
CA SER A 168 11.34 11.78 -4.81
C SER A 168 10.42 10.71 -4.22
N TRP A 169 9.12 10.92 -4.28
CA TRP A 169 8.15 9.92 -3.84
C TRP A 169 8.23 8.64 -4.68
N GLU A 170 8.45 8.78 -5.98
CA GLU A 170 8.69 7.64 -6.87
C GLU A 170 9.89 6.81 -6.41
N GLY A 171 11.00 7.46 -6.08
CA GLY A 171 12.20 6.80 -5.55
C GLY A 171 11.96 6.09 -4.22
N GLN A 172 11.17 6.69 -3.32
CA GLN A 172 10.79 6.06 -2.05
C GLN A 172 9.87 4.85 -2.26
N MET A 173 8.91 4.94 -3.17
CA MET A 173 8.06 3.80 -3.52
C MET A 173 8.86 2.66 -4.13
N LEU A 174 9.82 2.98 -4.99
CA LEU A 174 10.73 1.99 -5.55
C LEU A 174 11.57 1.31 -4.46
N LYS A 175 12.09 2.07 -3.51
CA LYS A 175 12.81 1.53 -2.34
C LYS A 175 11.95 0.55 -1.54
N LEU A 176 10.70 0.90 -1.25
CA LEU A 176 9.76 0.01 -0.55
C LEU A 176 9.47 -1.27 -1.33
N LYS A 177 9.31 -1.16 -2.66
CA LYS A 177 9.13 -2.32 -3.54
C LYS A 177 10.35 -3.23 -3.55
N LEU A 178 11.55 -2.67 -3.60
CA LEU A 178 12.80 -3.43 -3.55
C LEU A 178 12.97 -4.14 -2.20
N GLN A 179 12.65 -3.47 -1.11
CA GLN A 179 12.65 -4.10 0.22
C GLN A 179 11.67 -5.27 0.28
N TYR A 180 10.45 -5.06 -0.24
CA TYR A 180 9.44 -6.11 -0.31
C TYR A 180 9.88 -7.28 -1.20
N PHE A 181 10.47 -7.01 -2.37
CA PHE A 181 11.02 -8.02 -3.27
C PHE A 181 12.18 -8.80 -2.63
N GLY A 182 13.05 -8.12 -1.92
CA GLY A 182 14.20 -8.73 -1.27
C GLY A 182 13.84 -9.75 -0.20
N HIS A 183 12.72 -9.55 0.48
CA HIS A 183 12.26 -10.44 1.55
C HIS A 183 12.00 -11.89 1.08
N PRO A 184 11.13 -12.13 0.07
CA PRO A 184 10.88 -13.48 -0.45
C PRO A 184 12.08 -14.07 -1.21
N ILE A 185 12.86 -13.23 -1.92
CA ILE A 185 13.98 -13.72 -2.74
C ILE A 185 15.08 -14.33 -1.87
N ARG A 186 15.34 -13.75 -0.70
CA ARG A 186 16.33 -14.28 0.25
C ARG A 186 15.90 -15.54 0.99
N ARG A 187 14.58 -15.85 1.01
CA ARG A 187 14.08 -17.09 1.60
C ARG A 187 14.33 -18.27 0.66
N VAL A 188 14.93 -19.32 1.19
CA VAL A 188 15.10 -20.58 0.47
C VAL A 188 13.74 -21.28 0.42
N ASN A 189 13.30 -21.70 -0.79
CA ASN A 189 12.07 -22.48 -1.02
C ASN A 189 10.76 -21.86 -0.53
N SER A 190 10.58 -20.54 -0.68
CA SER A 190 9.29 -19.91 -0.37
C SER A 190 8.32 -19.98 -1.56
N LEU A 191 7.04 -20.25 -1.28
CA LEU A 191 5.97 -20.22 -2.27
C LEU A 191 5.86 -18.83 -2.91
N GLU A 192 6.05 -17.78 -2.11
CA GLU A 192 6.05 -16.40 -2.55
C GLU A 192 7.12 -16.13 -3.61
N LYS A 193 8.32 -16.68 -3.43
CA LYS A 193 9.40 -16.59 -4.43
C LYS A 193 8.99 -17.22 -5.75
N THR A 194 8.42 -18.44 -5.70
CA THR A 194 7.94 -19.15 -6.89
C THR A 194 6.84 -18.39 -7.60
N LEU A 195 5.89 -17.83 -6.85
CA LEU A 195 4.81 -17.01 -7.38
C LEU A 195 5.32 -15.71 -8.03
N MET A 196 6.21 -15.00 -7.35
CA MET A 196 6.78 -13.74 -7.85
C MET A 196 7.60 -13.93 -9.12
N LEU A 197 8.41 -14.98 -9.19
CA LEU A 197 9.24 -15.30 -10.36
C LEU A 197 8.45 -15.94 -11.50
N GLY A 198 7.17 -16.26 -11.28
CA GLY A 198 6.29 -16.82 -12.31
C GLY A 198 6.54 -18.30 -12.62
N GLY A 199 7.09 -19.05 -11.64
CA GLY A 199 7.35 -20.49 -11.76
C GLY A 199 6.12 -21.40 -11.81
N ILE A 200 4.91 -20.83 -11.81
CA ILE A 200 3.66 -21.60 -11.92
C ILE A 200 3.27 -21.70 -13.39
N GLY A 201 3.37 -22.92 -13.93
CA GLY A 201 2.91 -23.25 -15.27
C GLY A 201 1.39 -23.10 -15.37
N GLY A 202 0.92 -22.34 -16.35
CA GLY A 202 -0.50 -22.18 -16.66
C GLY A 202 -0.71 -21.89 -18.13
N ARG A 203 -1.87 -22.29 -18.69
CA ARG A 203 -2.24 -21.97 -20.08
C ARG A 203 -2.29 -20.43 -20.24
N ARG A 204 -1.47 -19.88 -21.12
CA ARG A 204 -1.52 -18.46 -21.48
C ARG A 204 -2.88 -18.13 -22.08
N ARG A 205 -3.61 -17.19 -21.45
CA ARG A 205 -4.87 -16.66 -22.03
C ARG A 205 -4.53 -15.81 -23.27
N ARG A 206 -5.31 -15.95 -24.35
CA ARG A 206 -5.25 -15.06 -25.51
C ARG A 206 -5.68 -13.65 -25.08
N GLY A 207 -4.93 -12.64 -25.42
CA GLY A 207 -5.23 -11.22 -25.15
C GLY A 207 -3.98 -10.41 -24.79
N ARG A 208 -4.13 -9.07 -24.69
CA ARG A 208 -3.04 -8.16 -24.29
C ARG A 208 -2.57 -8.53 -22.90
N GLN A 209 -1.29 -8.88 -22.77
CA GLN A 209 -0.69 -9.31 -21.53
C GLN A 209 -0.76 -8.16 -20.50
N ARG A 210 -1.27 -8.45 -19.30
CA ARG A 210 -1.23 -7.48 -18.21
C ARG A 210 0.22 -7.30 -17.76
N MET A 211 0.63 -6.07 -17.51
CA MET A 211 1.91 -5.74 -16.89
C MET A 211 2.05 -6.49 -15.58
N ARG A 212 3.12 -7.22 -15.41
CA ARG A 212 3.43 -7.93 -14.16
C ARG A 212 3.98 -6.94 -13.15
N TRP A 213 3.88 -7.28 -11.88
CA TRP A 213 4.42 -6.43 -10.81
C TRP A 213 5.93 -6.22 -10.94
N LEU A 214 6.68 -7.26 -11.34
CA LEU A 214 8.12 -7.20 -11.58
C LEU A 214 8.49 -6.32 -12.78
N ASP A 215 7.68 -6.35 -13.85
CA ASP A 215 7.92 -5.50 -15.03
C ASP A 215 7.97 -4.02 -14.63
N GLY A 216 7.13 -3.61 -13.67
CA GLY A 216 7.14 -2.24 -13.15
C GLY A 216 8.43 -1.86 -12.40
N ILE A 217 9.15 -2.81 -11.81
CA ILE A 217 10.43 -2.55 -11.13
C ILE A 217 11.57 -2.56 -12.14
N THR A 218 11.61 -3.54 -13.03
CA THR A 218 12.65 -3.65 -14.06
C THR A 218 12.60 -2.47 -15.02
N ASP A 219 11.40 -2.02 -15.41
CA ASP A 219 11.22 -0.86 -16.29
C ASP A 219 11.64 0.46 -15.63
N LEU A 220 11.38 0.62 -14.31
CA LEU A 220 11.76 1.82 -13.57
C LEU A 220 13.28 1.90 -13.30
N MET A 221 13.92 0.74 -13.14
CA MET A 221 15.37 0.66 -12.87
C MET A 221 16.20 0.47 -14.11
N ASP A 222 15.59 0.24 -15.27
CA ASP A 222 16.28 -0.13 -16.54
C ASP A 222 17.24 -1.31 -16.34
N MET A 223 16.80 -2.32 -15.58
CA MET A 223 17.63 -3.47 -15.21
C MET A 223 16.93 -4.79 -15.53
N SER A 224 17.74 -5.82 -15.88
CA SER A 224 17.24 -7.18 -16.03
C SER A 224 16.86 -7.80 -14.68
N LEU A 225 15.94 -8.78 -14.69
CA LEU A 225 15.51 -9.48 -13.48
C LEU A 225 16.69 -10.17 -12.78
N SER A 226 17.63 -10.75 -13.53
CA SER A 226 18.83 -11.41 -12.98
C SER A 226 19.67 -10.43 -12.19
N LYS A 227 19.93 -9.25 -12.75
CA LYS A 227 20.72 -8.20 -12.10
C LYS A 227 20.01 -7.63 -10.86
N LEU A 228 18.67 -7.54 -10.93
CA LEU A 228 17.86 -7.14 -9.78
C LEU A 228 17.95 -8.17 -8.63
N GLN A 229 17.97 -9.47 -8.94
CA GLN A 229 18.14 -10.53 -7.96
C GLN A 229 19.52 -10.49 -7.30
N GLU A 230 20.58 -10.30 -8.08
CA GLU A 230 21.94 -10.13 -7.57
C GLU A 230 22.01 -8.94 -6.59
N LEU A 231 21.54 -7.78 -7.00
CA LEU A 231 21.54 -6.56 -6.18
C LEU A 231 20.79 -6.73 -4.86
N VAL A 232 19.74 -7.54 -4.84
CA VAL A 232 18.95 -7.79 -3.63
C VAL A 232 19.58 -8.87 -2.74
N MET A 233 20.38 -9.77 -3.30
CA MET A 233 21.14 -10.78 -2.55
C MET A 233 22.40 -10.19 -1.93
N ASP A 234 23.09 -9.29 -2.61
CA ASP A 234 24.24 -8.54 -2.11
C ASP A 234 23.80 -7.41 -1.18
N ARG A 235 23.60 -7.71 0.08
CA ARG A 235 23.17 -6.74 1.09
C ARG A 235 24.32 -5.95 1.71
N GLU A 236 25.53 -6.17 1.30
CA GLU A 236 26.73 -5.51 1.78
C GLU A 236 27.22 -4.35 0.89
N ALA A 237 26.42 -3.98 -0.13
CA ALA A 237 26.71 -2.84 -1.00
C ALA A 237 25.80 -1.63 -0.69
#